data_ebe3c85d23ea0b0011515b03b0547046
#
_entry.id   ebe3c85d23ea0b0011515b03b0547046
#
_cell.length_a   1.000
_cell.length_b   1.000
_cell.length_c   1.000
_cell.angle_alpha   90.00
_cell.angle_beta   90.00
_cell.angle_gamma   90.00
#
_symmetry.space_group_name_H-M   'P 1'
#
loop_
_entity.id
_entity.type
_entity.pdbx_description
1 polymer ?
#
loop_
_entity_poly.entity_id
_entity_poly.type
_entity_poly.pdbx_seq_one_letter_code
_entity_poly.pdbx_strand_id
1 'polypeptide(L)'
;MRKKTIGEVLRLARINQGLSLEELHRKTDIQLDLLEAMESDDFDKLPSTFYARSFLRKYAWAVELDENIVLDAYDSGSMITYEEVDVDEIELSGRR
;
A
#
# COMPACT_ATOMS: atom_id res chain seq x y z
N MET A 1 -6.35 17.57 -5.52
CA MET A 1 -6.36 16.19 -5.08
C MET A 1 -6.37 15.24 -6.21
N ARG A 2 -5.62 14.20 -6.08
CA ARG A 2 -5.57 13.20 -7.10
C ARG A 2 -6.09 11.87 -6.60
N LYS A 3 -6.62 11.08 -7.52
CA LYS A 3 -7.10 9.76 -7.17
C LYS A 3 -6.08 8.74 -7.66
N LYS A 4 -5.76 7.80 -6.81
CA LYS A 4 -4.81 6.76 -7.12
C LYS A 4 -5.42 5.41 -6.80
N THR A 5 -4.92 4.40 -7.46
CA THR A 5 -5.37 3.05 -7.15
C THR A 5 -4.76 2.62 -5.83
N ILE A 6 -5.31 1.56 -5.26
CA ILE A 6 -4.78 1.03 -4.03
C ILE A 6 -3.30 0.69 -4.20
N GLY A 7 -2.97 0.01 -5.31
CA GLY A 7 -1.59 -0.40 -5.55
C GLY A 7 -0.64 0.78 -5.61
N GLU A 8 -1.08 1.86 -6.23
CA GLU A 8 -0.25 3.06 -6.32
C GLU A 8 0.02 3.66 -4.95
N VAL A 9 -1.01 3.70 -4.11
CA VAL A 9 -0.87 4.26 -2.78
C VAL A 9 0.07 3.40 -1.94
N LEU A 10 -0.09 2.07 -2.04
CA LEU A 10 0.77 1.16 -1.30
C LEU A 10 2.23 1.35 -1.71
N ARG A 11 2.46 1.42 -3.01
CA ARG A 11 3.82 1.57 -3.51
C ARG A 11 4.46 2.88 -3.08
N LEU A 12 3.70 3.95 -3.17
CA LEU A 12 4.20 5.26 -2.78
C LEU A 12 4.53 5.28 -1.28
N ALA A 13 3.67 4.70 -0.48
CA ALA A 13 3.92 4.65 0.96
C ALA A 13 5.18 3.83 1.25
N ARG A 14 5.37 2.73 0.54
CA ARG A 14 6.56 1.90 0.71
C ARG A 14 7.82 2.70 0.37
N ILE A 15 7.79 3.35 -0.78
CA ILE A 15 8.94 4.14 -1.22
C ILE A 15 9.23 5.26 -0.24
N ASN A 16 8.18 5.88 0.26
CA ASN A 16 8.34 6.96 1.20
C ASN A 16 8.97 6.50 2.52
N GLN A 17 8.79 5.23 2.86
CA GLN A 17 9.42 4.67 4.05
C GLN A 17 10.82 4.15 3.75
N GLY A 18 11.25 4.24 2.51
CA GLY A 18 12.58 3.80 2.12
C GLY A 18 12.72 2.29 2.10
N LEU A 19 11.64 1.57 1.87
CA LEU A 19 11.68 0.11 1.91
C LEU A 19 11.71 -0.48 0.52
N SER A 20 12.52 -1.50 0.33
CA SER A 20 12.49 -2.28 -0.89
C SER A 20 11.39 -3.33 -0.74
N LEU A 21 11.01 -3.97 -1.84
CA LEU A 21 10.05 -5.05 -1.76
C LEU A 21 10.57 -6.21 -0.92
N GLU A 22 11.86 -6.47 -0.99
CA GLU A 22 12.44 -7.54 -0.20
C GLU A 22 12.39 -7.23 1.28
N GLU A 23 12.64 -5.98 1.63
CA GLU A 23 12.53 -5.59 3.03
C GLU A 23 11.10 -5.70 3.52
N LEU A 24 10.16 -5.31 2.64
CA LEU A 24 8.76 -5.42 2.99
C LEU A 24 8.33 -6.87 3.14
N HIS A 25 8.85 -7.74 2.28
CA HIS A 25 8.58 -9.16 2.39
C HIS A 25 9.03 -9.69 3.77
N ARG A 26 10.21 -9.30 4.19
CA ARG A 26 10.69 -9.75 5.49
C ARG A 26 9.86 -9.18 6.65
N LYS A 27 9.38 -7.96 6.47
CA LYS A 27 8.63 -7.30 7.51
C LYS A 27 7.20 -7.82 7.64
N THR A 28 6.60 -8.21 6.54
CA THR A 28 5.20 -8.64 6.51
C THR A 28 5.02 -10.15 6.37
N ASP A 29 6.05 -10.82 5.92
CA ASP A 29 5.99 -12.25 5.65
C ASP A 29 5.04 -12.55 4.48
N ILE A 30 4.76 -11.57 3.65
CA ILE A 30 3.99 -11.77 2.43
C ILE A 30 4.98 -12.03 1.31
N GLN A 31 4.70 -13.04 0.48
CA GLN A 31 5.60 -13.40 -0.59
C GLN A 31 5.78 -12.26 -1.59
N LEU A 32 6.97 -12.19 -2.18
CA LEU A 32 7.30 -11.10 -3.08
C LEU A 32 6.36 -10.97 -4.25
N ASP A 33 6.00 -12.09 -4.86
CA ASP A 33 5.11 -12.04 -6.02
C ASP A 33 3.74 -11.51 -5.63
N LEU A 34 3.30 -11.77 -4.42
CA LEU A 34 2.02 -11.25 -3.95
C LEU A 34 2.11 -9.76 -3.65
N LEU A 35 3.25 -9.32 -3.12
CA LEU A 35 3.45 -7.89 -2.90
C LEU A 35 3.44 -7.14 -4.23
N GLU A 36 4.08 -7.71 -5.24
CA GLU A 36 4.09 -7.11 -6.56
C GLU A 36 2.69 -7.04 -7.14
N ALA A 37 1.92 -8.11 -6.95
CA ALA A 37 0.55 -8.15 -7.44
C ALA A 37 -0.28 -7.06 -6.76
N MET A 38 -0.09 -6.88 -5.46
CA MET A 38 -0.82 -5.86 -4.73
C MET A 38 -0.49 -4.46 -5.24
N GLU A 39 0.77 -4.20 -5.54
CA GLU A 39 1.18 -2.89 -6.04
C GLU A 39 0.71 -2.66 -7.46
N SER A 40 0.39 -3.73 -8.18
CA SER A 40 -0.13 -3.65 -9.54
C SER A 40 -1.66 -3.73 -9.58
N ASP A 41 -2.29 -3.71 -8.43
CA ASP A 41 -3.75 -3.82 -8.31
C ASP A 41 -4.28 -5.14 -8.83
N ASP A 42 -3.44 -6.17 -8.86
CA ASP A 42 -3.83 -7.46 -9.37
C ASP A 42 -4.20 -8.36 -8.19
N PHE A 43 -5.27 -8.01 -7.51
CA PHE A 43 -5.67 -8.72 -6.30
C PHE A 43 -6.22 -10.11 -6.59
N ASP A 44 -6.50 -10.40 -7.86
CA ASP A 44 -6.96 -11.73 -8.24
C ASP A 44 -5.89 -12.79 -8.02
N LYS A 45 -4.63 -12.38 -7.96
CA LYS A 45 -3.55 -13.33 -7.73
C LYS A 45 -3.47 -13.77 -6.28
N LEU A 46 -4.17 -13.08 -5.40
CA LEU A 46 -4.18 -13.46 -4.00
C LEU A 46 -5.11 -14.65 -3.81
N PRO A 47 -4.83 -15.49 -2.79
CA PRO A 47 -5.62 -16.73 -2.62
C PRO A 47 -7.12 -16.53 -2.44
N SER A 48 -7.53 -15.44 -1.80
CA SER A 48 -8.96 -15.18 -1.64
C SER A 48 -9.14 -13.76 -1.18
N THR A 49 -10.39 -13.31 -1.21
CA THR A 49 -10.72 -11.97 -0.75
C THR A 49 -10.36 -11.78 0.72
N PHE A 50 -10.53 -12.85 1.49
CA PHE A 50 -10.18 -12.79 2.90
C PHE A 50 -8.70 -12.49 3.08
N TYR A 51 -7.86 -13.18 2.30
CA TYR A 51 -6.42 -12.93 2.40
C TYR A 51 -6.04 -11.57 1.86
N ALA A 52 -6.78 -11.09 0.85
CA ALA A 52 -6.48 -9.78 0.30
C ALA A 52 -6.62 -8.71 1.39
N ARG A 53 -7.69 -8.78 2.16
CA ARG A 53 -7.88 -7.81 3.22
C ARG A 53 -6.80 -7.92 4.29
N SER A 54 -6.45 -9.14 4.65
CA SER A 54 -5.43 -9.36 5.65
C SER A 54 -4.07 -8.84 5.18
N PHE A 55 -3.75 -9.09 3.91
CA PHE A 55 -2.49 -8.63 3.35
C PHE A 55 -2.45 -7.10 3.24
N LEU A 56 -3.57 -6.50 2.89
CA LEU A 56 -3.64 -5.04 2.83
C LEU A 56 -3.37 -4.44 4.20
N ARG A 57 -3.93 -5.06 5.22
CA ARG A 57 -3.72 -4.58 6.59
C ARG A 57 -2.25 -4.70 6.98
N LYS A 58 -1.63 -5.83 6.67
CA LYS A 58 -0.23 -6.03 6.99
C LYS A 58 0.67 -5.05 6.24
N TYR A 59 0.36 -4.86 4.97
CA TYR A 59 1.14 -3.94 4.15
C TYR A 59 1.03 -2.52 4.72
N ALA A 60 -0.20 -2.10 4.99
CA ALA A 60 -0.43 -0.75 5.51
C ALA A 60 0.32 -0.54 6.82
N TRP A 61 0.27 -1.53 7.70
CA TRP A 61 0.99 -1.44 8.96
C TRP A 61 2.48 -1.26 8.74
N ALA A 62 3.03 -2.02 7.82
CA ALA A 62 4.47 -2.01 7.59
C ALA A 62 4.97 -0.69 7.03
N VAL A 63 4.11 0.04 6.31
CA VAL A 63 4.52 1.31 5.71
C VAL A 63 3.85 2.51 6.39
N GLU A 64 3.24 2.27 7.54
CA GLU A 64 2.62 3.33 8.35
C GLU A 64 1.52 4.08 7.62
N LEU A 65 0.71 3.33 6.90
CA LEU A 65 -0.43 3.85 6.18
C LEU A 65 -1.68 3.45 6.95
N ASP A 66 -2.69 4.32 6.94
CA ASP A 66 -3.94 4.01 7.63
C ASP A 66 -4.64 2.87 6.92
N GLU A 67 -4.79 1.73 7.60
CA GLU A 67 -5.37 0.55 6.97
C GLU A 67 -6.82 0.78 6.56
N ASN A 68 -7.54 1.65 7.26
CA ASN A 68 -8.92 1.91 6.91
C ASN A 68 -9.07 2.52 5.53
N ILE A 69 -8.09 3.33 5.13
CA ILE A 69 -8.13 3.97 3.83
C ILE A 69 -8.08 2.92 2.72
N VAL A 70 -7.15 1.98 2.85
CA VAL A 70 -6.99 0.96 1.79
C VAL A 70 -8.09 -0.08 1.86
N LEU A 71 -8.52 -0.45 3.07
CA LEU A 71 -9.58 -1.45 3.19
C LEU A 71 -10.92 -0.93 2.68
N ASP A 72 -11.23 0.32 2.99
CA ASP A 72 -12.46 0.92 2.49
C ASP A 72 -12.47 0.98 0.97
N ALA A 73 -11.33 1.36 0.37
CA ALA A 73 -11.24 1.42 -1.07
C ALA A 73 -11.39 0.04 -1.68
N TYR A 74 -10.79 -0.96 -1.05
CA TYR A 74 -10.87 -2.32 -1.56
C TYR A 74 -12.31 -2.81 -1.51
N ASP A 75 -12.98 -2.58 -0.38
CA ASP A 75 -14.36 -3.06 -0.20
C ASP A 75 -15.33 -2.38 -1.14
N SER A 76 -15.13 -1.11 -1.41
CA SER A 76 -16.03 -0.36 -2.29
C SER A 76 -15.63 -0.42 -3.75
N GLY A 77 -14.46 -0.96 -4.03
CA GLY A 77 -13.96 -1.01 -5.40
C GLY A 77 -13.63 0.34 -5.95
N SER A 78 -13.27 1.28 -5.08
CA SER A 78 -13.01 2.64 -5.53
C SER A 78 -11.55 3.01 -5.45
N MET A 79 -11.22 4.12 -6.08
CA MET A 79 -9.88 4.66 -5.98
C MET A 79 -9.77 5.49 -4.72
N ILE A 80 -8.54 5.74 -4.32
CA ILE A 80 -8.29 6.51 -3.12
C ILE A 80 -7.97 7.95 -3.52
N THR A 81 -8.61 8.88 -2.84
CA THR A 81 -8.28 10.28 -3.02
C THR A 81 -7.05 10.51 -2.14
N TYR A 82 -5.92 10.67 -2.77
CA TYR A 82 -4.67 10.74 -2.05
C TYR A 82 -4.05 12.13 -2.24
N GLU A 83 -3.73 12.74 -1.13
CA GLU A 83 -3.12 14.04 -1.20
C GLU A 83 -1.65 13.85 -1.50
N GLU A 84 -1.27 14.27 -2.68
CA GLU A 84 0.11 14.16 -3.04
C GLU A 84 0.98 14.82 -2.02
N VAL A 85 0.47 15.89 -1.55
CA VAL A 85 1.11 16.63 -0.52
C VAL A 85 1.53 15.81 0.65
N ASP A 86 0.69 14.87 1.04
CA ASP A 86 0.99 14.04 2.19
C ASP A 86 2.31 13.32 2.06
N VAL A 87 2.55 12.78 0.89
CA VAL A 87 3.78 12.05 0.68
C VAL A 87 4.93 13.00 0.40
N ASP A 88 4.72 13.96 -0.47
CA ASP A 88 5.77 14.87 -0.85
C ASP A 88 6.21 15.72 0.32
N GLU A 89 5.28 16.12 1.13
CA GLU A 89 5.61 16.91 2.27
C GLU A 89 6.42 16.17 3.28
N ILE A 90 6.13 14.92 3.47
CA ILE A 90 6.91 14.11 4.35
C ILE A 90 8.32 14.07 3.85
N GLU A 91 8.47 13.93 2.55
CA GLU A 91 9.74 13.91 1.97
C GLU A 91 10.48 15.18 2.18
N LEU A 92 9.84 16.28 1.97
CA LEU A 92 10.46 17.56 2.12
C LEU A 92 10.72 17.88 3.55
N SER A 93 9.76 17.66 4.39
CA SER A 93 9.96 18.02 5.75
C SER A 93 10.71 17.00 6.50
N GLY A 94 10.53 15.81 6.20
CA GLY A 94 11.22 14.80 6.94
C GLY A 94 12.68 14.97 6.80
N ARG A 95 13.05 15.73 5.83
CA ARG A 95 14.32 15.79 5.65
C ARG A 95 14.86 16.90 6.22
N ARG A 96 14.26 17.64 6.72
CA ARG A 96 14.68 18.71 7.23
C ARG A 96 15.20 18.71 8.29
#